data_47bc7c0b79f6a497a138a399674a3998
#
_entry.id   47bc7c0b79f6a497a138a399674a3998
#
_cell.length_a   1.000
_cell.length_b   1.000
_cell.length_c   1.000
_cell.angle_alpha   90.00
_cell.angle_beta   90.00
_cell.angle_gamma   90.00
#
_symmetry.space_group_name_H-M   'P 1'
#
loop_
_entity.id
_entity.type
_entity.pdbx_description
1 polymer ?
#
loop_
_entity_poly.entity_id
_entity_poly.type
_entity_poly.pdbx_seq_one_letter_code
_entity_poly.pdbx_strand_id
1 'polypeptide(L)'
;MKITVLYKFSGAGNDFVVIDGREGDVSAFREVSRIEVLCEDYKTDGLMILGSGNTEVDFTMEFYNPDGSGGMMCGNGGRCIVAFADYLGIKPASGGVFLFMARDGLHTGEILERPGGSTGSPTDRWIVRIKMIDVQGISPMLGGYFLNTGTRHFVKFVDDVEQVDVDAEGKALRWDPAFAPIGTNVNFVHVAPDGLHVRTFEKGVEGETLACGTGLTACALVAHHAGVPTATPGAYRLRARQDWLSVNFTPGADEKFTDVYLTGPARLVEIH
;
A
#
# COMPACT_ATOMS: atom_id res chain seq x y z
N MET A 1 -30.98 -9.24 -16.10
CA MET A 1 -30.07 -8.39 -15.33
C MET A 1 -28.92 -9.27 -14.88
N LYS A 2 -27.69 -8.97 -15.26
CA LYS A 2 -26.51 -9.74 -14.81
C LYS A 2 -26.30 -9.37 -13.33
N ILE A 3 -26.22 -10.33 -12.44
CA ILE A 3 -25.93 -10.08 -11.03
C ILE A 3 -24.46 -9.62 -10.95
N THR A 4 -24.21 -8.46 -10.37
CA THR A 4 -22.84 -8.00 -10.11
C THR A 4 -22.31 -8.74 -8.89
N VAL A 5 -21.21 -9.45 -9.06
CA VAL A 5 -20.52 -10.16 -7.99
C VAL A 5 -19.61 -9.17 -7.26
N LEU A 6 -19.69 -9.17 -5.93
CA LEU A 6 -18.80 -8.39 -5.08
C LEU A 6 -17.71 -9.30 -4.52
N TYR A 7 -16.49 -8.86 -4.58
CA TYR A 7 -15.34 -9.56 -4.04
C TYR A 7 -14.77 -8.77 -2.87
N LYS A 8 -14.37 -9.46 -1.80
CA LYS A 8 -13.63 -8.84 -0.72
C LYS A 8 -12.16 -9.27 -0.80
N PHE A 9 -11.26 -8.30 -0.98
CA PHE A 9 -9.82 -8.51 -0.97
C PHE A 9 -9.18 -7.83 0.23
N SER A 10 -8.14 -8.45 0.77
CA SER A 10 -7.33 -7.94 1.87
C SER A 10 -5.87 -7.77 1.45
N GLY A 11 -5.29 -6.61 1.74
CA GLY A 11 -3.90 -6.27 1.45
C GLY A 11 -3.14 -5.78 2.68
N ALA A 12 -2.54 -6.69 3.46
CA ALA A 12 -1.81 -6.36 4.68
C ALA A 12 -2.65 -5.64 5.74
N GLY A 13 -3.90 -6.08 5.92
CA GLY A 13 -4.81 -5.57 6.94
C GLY A 13 -5.80 -4.49 6.47
N ASN A 14 -5.65 -3.94 5.27
CA ASN A 14 -6.70 -3.16 4.64
C ASN A 14 -7.59 -4.05 3.76
N ASP A 15 -8.88 -3.95 3.97
CA ASP A 15 -9.90 -4.71 3.26
C ASP A 15 -10.63 -3.82 2.25
N PHE A 16 -10.96 -4.38 1.08
CA PHE A 16 -11.61 -3.64 0.01
C PHE A 16 -12.74 -4.47 -0.60
N VAL A 17 -13.88 -3.81 -0.87
CA VAL A 17 -14.85 -4.32 -1.85
C VAL A 17 -14.27 -4.10 -3.24
N VAL A 18 -14.22 -5.14 -4.05
CA VAL A 18 -13.70 -5.07 -5.42
C VAL A 18 -14.74 -5.57 -6.41
N ILE A 19 -14.89 -4.87 -7.52
CA ILE A 19 -15.92 -5.13 -8.53
C ILE A 19 -15.26 -5.26 -9.90
N ASP A 20 -15.66 -6.30 -10.66
CA ASP A 20 -15.33 -6.39 -12.08
C ASP A 20 -16.28 -5.48 -12.89
N GLY A 21 -15.77 -4.34 -13.29
CA GLY A 21 -16.47 -3.32 -14.07
C GLY A 21 -16.24 -3.40 -15.57
N ARG A 22 -15.58 -4.47 -16.06
CA ARG A 22 -15.32 -4.64 -17.50
C ARG A 22 -16.55 -4.94 -18.32
N GLU A 23 -17.55 -5.56 -17.70
CA GLU A 23 -18.80 -5.92 -18.35
C GLU A 23 -20.00 -5.54 -17.48
N GLY A 24 -21.02 -4.93 -18.09
CA GLY A 24 -22.25 -4.54 -17.41
C GLY A 24 -22.22 -3.09 -16.90
N ASP A 25 -23.33 -2.67 -16.34
CA ASP A 25 -23.49 -1.34 -15.77
C ASP A 25 -23.13 -1.34 -14.30
N VAL A 26 -22.04 -0.67 -13.98
CA VAL A 26 -21.53 -0.48 -12.61
C VAL A 26 -21.71 0.96 -12.13
N SER A 27 -22.50 1.79 -12.80
CA SER A 27 -22.69 3.21 -12.48
C SER A 27 -23.20 3.42 -11.05
N ALA A 28 -24.13 2.56 -10.58
CA ALA A 28 -24.65 2.64 -9.22
C ALA A 28 -23.58 2.46 -8.12
N PHE A 29 -22.45 1.81 -8.42
CA PHE A 29 -21.35 1.61 -7.47
C PHE A 29 -20.40 2.82 -7.37
N ARG A 30 -20.67 3.89 -8.13
CA ARG A 30 -19.96 5.18 -8.06
C ARG A 30 -20.75 6.22 -7.25
N GLU A 31 -21.96 5.89 -6.83
CA GLU A 31 -22.77 6.77 -6.00
C GLU A 31 -22.27 6.73 -4.55
N VAL A 32 -22.04 7.90 -3.95
CA VAL A 32 -21.51 8.06 -2.59
C VAL A 32 -22.30 7.21 -1.59
N SER A 33 -23.63 7.33 -1.57
CA SER A 33 -24.48 6.58 -0.63
C SER A 33 -24.36 5.06 -0.79
N ARG A 34 -24.10 4.58 -2.01
CA ARG A 34 -23.90 3.14 -2.25
C ARG A 34 -22.54 2.67 -1.77
N ILE A 35 -21.50 3.48 -1.95
CA ILE A 35 -20.14 3.20 -1.47
C ILE A 35 -20.14 3.14 0.06
N GLU A 36 -20.73 4.15 0.72
CA GLU A 36 -20.84 4.19 2.20
C GLU A 36 -21.50 2.92 2.74
N VAL A 37 -22.66 2.54 2.21
CA VAL A 37 -23.38 1.33 2.62
C VAL A 37 -22.55 0.07 2.42
N LEU A 38 -21.88 -0.08 1.26
CA LEU A 38 -21.06 -1.26 1.00
C LEU A 38 -19.85 -1.34 1.90
N CYS A 39 -19.16 -0.22 2.14
CA CYS A 39 -18.00 -0.20 3.03
C CYS A 39 -18.40 -0.49 4.49
N GLU A 40 -19.57 -0.02 4.94
CA GLU A 40 -20.10 -0.30 6.27
C GLU A 40 -20.52 -1.78 6.41
N ASP A 41 -21.32 -2.30 5.47
CA ASP A 41 -21.85 -3.67 5.50
C ASP A 41 -20.73 -4.72 5.47
N TYR A 42 -19.72 -4.50 4.61
CA TYR A 42 -18.58 -5.42 4.45
C TYR A 42 -17.38 -5.08 5.32
N LYS A 43 -17.44 -4.00 6.12
CA LYS A 43 -16.37 -3.52 7.01
C LYS A 43 -15.05 -3.38 6.25
N THR A 44 -15.05 -2.53 5.21
CA THR A 44 -13.92 -2.33 4.33
C THR A 44 -13.41 -0.90 4.35
N ASP A 45 -12.12 -0.73 4.03
CA ASP A 45 -11.41 0.55 3.99
C ASP A 45 -11.60 1.28 2.66
N GLY A 46 -12.40 0.71 1.76
CA GLY A 46 -12.76 1.33 0.49
C GLY A 46 -13.35 0.35 -0.52
N LEU A 47 -13.75 0.93 -1.65
CA LEU A 47 -14.30 0.21 -2.79
C LEU A 47 -13.41 0.43 -4.01
N MET A 48 -13.15 -0.63 -4.77
CA MET A 48 -12.42 -0.57 -6.03
C MET A 48 -13.24 -1.12 -7.18
N ILE A 49 -13.15 -0.48 -8.35
CA ILE A 49 -13.73 -0.97 -9.60
C ILE A 49 -12.60 -1.21 -10.58
N LEU A 50 -12.45 -2.45 -11.05
CA LEU A 50 -11.54 -2.79 -12.13
C LEU A 50 -12.28 -2.61 -13.45
N GLY A 51 -11.83 -1.65 -14.27
CA GLY A 51 -12.37 -1.38 -15.59
C GLY A 51 -11.54 -2.02 -16.70
N SER A 52 -12.06 -1.99 -17.92
CA SER A 52 -11.36 -2.52 -19.11
C SER A 52 -10.05 -1.79 -19.38
N GLY A 53 -9.07 -2.53 -19.88
CA GLY A 53 -7.86 -1.97 -20.45
C GLY A 53 -8.06 -1.40 -21.85
N ASN A 54 -6.96 -0.97 -22.43
CA ASN A 54 -6.88 -0.47 -23.82
C ASN A 54 -5.54 -0.88 -24.44
N THR A 55 -5.09 -0.17 -25.48
CA THR A 55 -3.79 -0.44 -26.15
C THR A 55 -2.57 -0.06 -25.29
N GLU A 56 -2.76 0.73 -24.23
CA GLU A 56 -1.68 1.26 -23.39
C GLU A 56 -1.64 0.60 -22.01
N VAL A 57 -2.78 0.14 -21.49
CA VAL A 57 -2.89 -0.45 -20.14
C VAL A 57 -3.72 -1.73 -20.15
N ASP A 58 -3.38 -2.66 -19.29
CA ASP A 58 -4.05 -3.96 -19.16
C ASP A 58 -5.44 -3.81 -18.53
N PHE A 59 -5.61 -2.84 -17.61
CA PHE A 59 -6.88 -2.50 -16.97
C PHE A 59 -6.84 -1.08 -16.38
N THR A 60 -7.99 -0.60 -15.92
CA THR A 60 -8.11 0.64 -15.14
C THR A 60 -8.55 0.35 -13.72
N MET A 61 -8.20 1.21 -12.79
CA MET A 61 -8.57 1.16 -11.38
C MET A 61 -9.27 2.45 -10.96
N GLU A 62 -10.51 2.32 -10.50
CA GLU A 62 -11.17 3.37 -9.72
C GLU A 62 -11.08 2.97 -8.24
N PHE A 63 -10.74 3.93 -7.38
CA PHE A 63 -10.70 3.71 -5.94
C PHE A 63 -11.50 4.79 -5.23
N TYR A 64 -12.30 4.36 -4.27
CA TYR A 64 -13.15 5.19 -3.43
C TYR A 64 -12.90 4.90 -1.96
N ASN A 65 -12.72 5.95 -1.16
CA ASN A 65 -12.69 5.87 0.29
C ASN A 65 -14.10 5.49 0.83
N PRO A 66 -14.22 5.08 2.10
CA PRO A 66 -15.52 4.72 2.69
C PRO A 66 -16.57 5.84 2.65
N ASP A 67 -16.15 7.11 2.65
CA ASP A 67 -17.02 8.29 2.54
C ASP A 67 -17.44 8.62 1.09
N GLY A 68 -17.13 7.74 0.13
CA GLY A 68 -17.41 7.92 -1.28
C GLY A 68 -16.48 8.90 -2.01
N SER A 69 -15.55 9.55 -1.32
CA SER A 69 -14.56 10.39 -1.98
C SER A 69 -13.60 9.55 -2.83
N GLY A 70 -13.27 10.06 -4.02
CA GLY A 70 -12.29 9.38 -4.89
C GLY A 70 -10.89 9.42 -4.31
N GLY A 71 -10.26 8.26 -4.17
CA GLY A 71 -8.90 8.10 -3.69
C GLY A 71 -7.86 7.99 -4.80
N MET A 72 -6.59 8.16 -4.41
CA MET A 72 -5.43 7.80 -5.23
C MET A 72 -5.08 6.34 -4.99
N MET A 73 -4.31 5.73 -5.88
CA MET A 73 -3.79 4.38 -5.67
C MET A 73 -2.94 4.34 -4.39
N CYS A 74 -3.31 3.47 -3.45
CA CYS A 74 -2.49 3.15 -2.29
C CYS A 74 -1.80 1.78 -2.48
N GLY A 75 -0.63 1.58 -1.85
CA GLY A 75 0.14 0.35 -2.02
C GLY A 75 -0.64 -0.92 -1.67
N ASN A 76 -1.54 -0.88 -0.67
CA ASN A 76 -2.37 -2.01 -0.28
C ASN A 76 -3.45 -2.30 -1.33
N GLY A 77 -4.19 -1.26 -1.77
CA GLY A 77 -5.18 -1.37 -2.84
C GLY A 77 -4.57 -1.78 -4.17
N GLY A 78 -3.39 -1.23 -4.52
CA GLY A 78 -2.65 -1.59 -5.73
C GLY A 78 -2.31 -3.09 -5.79
N ARG A 79 -1.88 -3.68 -4.67
CA ARG A 79 -1.65 -5.13 -4.62
C ARG A 79 -2.94 -5.94 -4.79
N CYS A 80 -4.01 -5.50 -4.15
CA CYS A 80 -5.31 -6.17 -4.24
C CYS A 80 -5.88 -6.13 -5.66
N ILE A 81 -5.82 -4.98 -6.35
CA ILE A 81 -6.37 -4.87 -7.70
C ILE A 81 -5.55 -5.68 -8.74
N VAL A 82 -4.22 -5.75 -8.59
CA VAL A 82 -3.37 -6.60 -9.43
C VAL A 82 -3.65 -8.08 -9.18
N ALA A 83 -3.81 -8.50 -7.92
CA ALA A 83 -4.22 -9.87 -7.58
C ALA A 83 -5.62 -10.19 -8.14
N PHE A 84 -6.55 -9.24 -8.10
CA PHE A 84 -7.88 -9.40 -8.67
C PHE A 84 -7.84 -9.51 -10.20
N ALA A 85 -7.01 -8.71 -10.88
CA ALA A 85 -6.80 -8.82 -12.32
C ALA A 85 -6.31 -10.23 -12.71
N ASP A 86 -5.33 -10.77 -11.97
CA ASP A 86 -4.85 -12.14 -12.16
C ASP A 86 -5.93 -13.20 -11.88
N TYR A 87 -6.72 -13.02 -10.81
CA TYR A 87 -7.87 -13.88 -10.47
C TYR A 87 -8.89 -13.92 -11.61
N LEU A 88 -9.18 -12.78 -12.24
CA LEU A 88 -10.08 -12.67 -13.39
C LEU A 88 -9.47 -13.21 -14.70
N GLY A 89 -8.24 -13.70 -14.67
CA GLY A 89 -7.53 -14.26 -15.83
C GLY A 89 -7.00 -13.22 -16.81
N ILE A 90 -6.96 -11.93 -16.46
CA ILE A 90 -6.29 -10.90 -17.26
C ILE A 90 -4.81 -11.25 -17.35
N LYS A 91 -4.27 -11.15 -18.56
CA LYS A 91 -2.84 -11.39 -18.79
C LYS A 91 -2.14 -10.07 -19.06
N PRO A 92 -0.99 -9.80 -18.40
CA PRO A 92 -0.23 -8.61 -18.69
C PRO A 92 0.29 -8.67 -20.14
N ALA A 93 0.19 -7.54 -20.86
CA ALA A 93 0.59 -7.44 -22.25
C ALA A 93 2.10 -7.58 -22.45
N SER A 94 2.91 -7.27 -21.44
CA SER A 94 4.37 -7.27 -21.55
C SER A 94 5.05 -7.85 -20.30
N GLY A 95 5.91 -8.84 -20.50
CA GLY A 95 6.93 -9.25 -19.53
C GLY A 95 6.45 -9.74 -18.16
N GLY A 96 5.16 -10.07 -18.00
CA GLY A 96 4.61 -10.48 -16.70
C GLY A 96 4.25 -9.33 -15.76
N VAL A 97 4.44 -8.08 -16.20
CA VAL A 97 4.14 -6.88 -15.45
C VAL A 97 2.82 -6.28 -15.92
N PHE A 98 1.86 -6.14 -15.02
CA PHE A 98 0.61 -5.44 -15.27
C PHE A 98 0.85 -3.94 -15.34
N LEU A 99 0.32 -3.31 -16.40
CA LEU A 99 0.19 -1.87 -16.53
C LEU A 99 -1.26 -1.48 -16.24
N PHE A 100 -1.49 -0.57 -15.31
CA PHE A 100 -2.85 -0.11 -15.04
C PHE A 100 -2.91 1.40 -14.78
N MET A 101 -4.04 1.99 -15.16
CA MET A 101 -4.31 3.40 -14.96
C MET A 101 -5.21 3.60 -13.75
N ALA A 102 -4.76 4.40 -12.80
CA ALA A 102 -5.57 4.89 -11.69
C ALA A 102 -5.78 6.42 -11.82
N ARG A 103 -6.52 7.02 -10.90
CA ARG A 103 -6.82 8.45 -10.93
C ARG A 103 -5.56 9.34 -10.90
N ASP A 104 -4.52 8.87 -10.22
CA ASP A 104 -3.24 9.56 -10.03
C ASP A 104 -2.19 9.20 -11.09
N GLY A 105 -2.53 8.38 -12.07
CA GLY A 105 -1.66 8.08 -13.22
C GLY A 105 -1.43 6.61 -13.47
N LEU A 106 -0.36 6.34 -14.21
CA LEU A 106 0.05 5.01 -14.62
C LEU A 106 0.81 4.30 -13.49
N HIS A 107 0.43 3.06 -13.24
CA HIS A 107 1.05 2.19 -12.24
C HIS A 107 1.45 0.85 -12.83
N THR A 108 2.40 0.19 -12.17
CA THR A 108 2.81 -1.17 -12.53
C THR A 108 2.77 -2.10 -11.33
N GLY A 109 2.36 -3.34 -11.58
CA GLY A 109 2.37 -4.40 -10.59
C GLY A 109 2.74 -5.74 -11.18
N GLU A 110 3.35 -6.59 -10.37
CA GLU A 110 3.82 -7.91 -10.78
C GLU A 110 3.40 -8.96 -9.76
N ILE A 111 2.92 -10.10 -10.25
CA ILE A 111 2.63 -11.27 -9.41
C ILE A 111 3.91 -12.09 -9.26
N LEU A 112 4.42 -12.17 -8.04
CA LEU A 112 5.59 -12.98 -7.70
C LEU A 112 5.18 -14.41 -7.32
N GLU A 113 4.06 -14.54 -6.59
CA GLU A 113 3.52 -15.84 -6.18
C GLU A 113 1.99 -15.83 -6.31
N ARG A 114 1.41 -17.01 -6.61
CA ARG A 114 -0.03 -17.23 -6.70
C ARG A 114 -0.52 -18.20 -5.63
N PRO A 115 -1.80 -18.13 -5.23
CA PRO A 115 -2.40 -19.16 -4.39
C PRO A 115 -2.22 -20.55 -5.00
N GLY A 116 -1.89 -21.56 -4.17
CA GLY A 116 -1.65 -22.94 -4.63
C GLY A 116 -0.34 -23.15 -5.38
N GLY A 117 0.57 -22.16 -5.35
CA GLY A 117 1.85 -22.21 -6.09
C GLY A 117 2.78 -23.38 -5.70
N SER A 118 3.70 -23.70 -6.62
CA SER A 118 4.58 -24.87 -6.64
C SER A 118 5.72 -24.88 -5.60
N THR A 119 5.78 -23.93 -4.68
CA THR A 119 6.88 -23.78 -3.70
C THR A 119 6.72 -24.61 -2.43
N GLY A 120 5.81 -25.59 -2.43
CA GLY A 120 5.70 -26.60 -1.36
C GLY A 120 4.92 -26.17 -0.12
N SER A 121 4.49 -24.94 0.00
CA SER A 121 3.50 -24.49 0.98
C SER A 121 2.27 -23.94 0.23
N PRO A 122 1.07 -24.51 0.47
CA PRO A 122 -0.15 -23.96 -0.10
C PRO A 122 -0.37 -22.56 0.49
N THR A 123 -0.03 -21.53 -0.25
CA THR A 123 -0.37 -20.15 0.12
C THR A 123 -1.80 -19.88 -0.33
N ASP A 124 -2.59 -19.28 0.53
CA ASP A 124 -3.96 -18.80 0.27
C ASP A 124 -3.96 -17.38 -0.30
N ARG A 125 -2.80 -16.89 -0.76
CA ARG A 125 -2.57 -15.49 -1.10
C ARG A 125 -1.68 -15.33 -2.32
N TRP A 126 -1.83 -14.19 -2.98
CA TRP A 126 -0.86 -13.67 -3.92
C TRP A 126 0.25 -12.93 -3.17
N ILE A 127 1.48 -12.98 -3.68
CA ILE A 127 2.54 -12.03 -3.35
C ILE A 127 2.70 -11.12 -4.55
N VAL A 128 2.45 -9.83 -4.31
CA VAL A 128 2.40 -8.81 -5.36
C VAL A 128 3.42 -7.74 -5.09
N ARG A 129 4.15 -7.34 -6.12
CA ARG A 129 5.10 -6.24 -6.13
C ARG A 129 4.52 -5.06 -6.89
N ILE A 130 4.48 -3.87 -6.27
CA ILE A 130 4.02 -2.62 -6.87
C ILE A 130 5.20 -1.66 -6.97
N LYS A 131 5.36 -1.01 -8.14
CA LYS A 131 6.30 0.09 -8.31
C LYS A 131 5.79 1.30 -7.53
N MET A 132 6.64 1.82 -6.66
CA MET A 132 6.43 3.08 -5.96
C MET A 132 7.13 4.21 -6.72
N ILE A 133 6.88 5.46 -6.33
CA ILE A 133 7.63 6.59 -6.90
C ILE A 133 9.10 6.51 -6.52
N ASP A 134 9.96 7.03 -7.37
CA ASP A 134 11.35 7.29 -7.02
C ASP A 134 11.42 8.42 -6.01
N VAL A 135 12.35 8.34 -5.06
CA VAL A 135 12.45 9.26 -3.93
C VAL A 135 13.79 9.97 -3.96
N GLN A 136 13.79 11.24 -3.59
CA GLN A 136 15.00 12.03 -3.45
C GLN A 136 14.93 12.90 -2.20
N GLY A 137 16.00 12.86 -1.42
CA GLY A 137 16.19 13.67 -0.23
C GLY A 137 15.53 13.09 1.02
N ILE A 138 16.33 12.99 2.06
CA ILE A 138 15.92 12.66 3.42
C ILE A 138 16.42 13.79 4.32
N SER A 139 15.53 14.41 5.11
CA SER A 139 15.89 15.54 5.95
C SER A 139 15.86 15.16 7.42
N PRO A 140 17.02 15.19 8.13
CA PRO A 140 17.02 14.99 9.58
C PRO A 140 16.27 16.14 10.28
N MET A 141 15.33 15.80 11.16
CA MET A 141 14.61 16.78 11.97
C MET A 141 13.92 16.11 13.17
N LEU A 142 13.72 16.86 14.25
CA LEU A 142 12.97 16.43 15.43
C LEU A 142 13.41 15.07 16.02
N GLY A 143 14.70 14.73 15.90
CA GLY A 143 15.23 13.45 16.37
C GLY A 143 14.84 12.25 15.50
N GLY A 144 14.40 12.50 14.28
CA GLY A 144 14.07 11.50 13.25
C GLY A 144 14.36 12.04 11.87
N TYR A 145 13.63 11.55 10.87
CA TYR A 145 13.87 11.86 9.46
C TYR A 145 12.55 12.14 8.74
N PHE A 146 12.58 13.12 7.85
CA PHE A 146 11.43 13.47 7.01
C PHE A 146 11.75 13.23 5.54
N LEU A 147 10.78 12.65 4.82
CA LEU A 147 10.83 12.45 3.37
C LEU A 147 9.44 12.38 2.76
N ASN A 148 9.37 12.35 1.43
CA ASN A 148 8.13 12.20 0.67
C ASN A 148 8.23 10.97 -0.24
N THR A 149 7.37 9.99 -0.02
CA THR A 149 7.26 8.74 -0.81
C THR A 149 5.94 8.66 -1.58
N GLY A 150 5.42 9.82 -2.05
CA GLY A 150 4.09 10.03 -2.60
C GLY A 150 3.20 10.75 -1.60
N THR A 151 3.39 10.49 -0.33
CA THR A 151 2.87 11.26 0.80
C THR A 151 4.00 11.61 1.76
N ARG A 152 3.77 12.59 2.65
CA ARG A 152 4.76 13.07 3.61
C ARG A 152 4.87 12.12 4.78
N HIS A 153 6.09 11.72 5.12
CA HIS A 153 6.40 10.81 6.23
C HIS A 153 7.48 11.36 7.14
N PHE A 154 7.25 11.27 8.43
CA PHE A 154 8.25 11.40 9.45
C PHE A 154 8.53 10.01 10.04
N VAL A 155 9.81 9.64 10.14
CA VAL A 155 10.29 8.33 10.61
C VAL A 155 11.14 8.55 11.85
N LYS A 156 10.76 7.91 12.96
CA LYS A 156 11.47 7.97 14.24
C LYS A 156 11.87 6.55 14.67
N PHE A 157 13.16 6.34 14.88
CA PHE A 157 13.65 5.10 15.49
C PHE A 157 13.33 5.08 16.98
N VAL A 158 12.92 3.93 17.47
CA VAL A 158 12.59 3.67 18.87
C VAL A 158 13.18 2.33 19.32
N ASP A 159 13.40 2.18 20.62
CA ASP A 159 13.96 0.94 21.18
C ASP A 159 12.98 -0.22 21.12
N ASP A 160 11.68 0.04 21.24
CA ASP A 160 10.61 -0.95 21.14
C ASP A 160 9.31 -0.28 20.68
N VAL A 161 8.79 -0.69 19.51
CA VAL A 161 7.54 -0.12 18.97
C VAL A 161 6.31 -0.46 19.82
N GLU A 162 6.34 -1.58 20.55
CA GLU A 162 5.21 -2.00 21.38
C GLU A 162 5.05 -1.12 22.65
N GLN A 163 6.09 -0.38 23.04
CA GLN A 163 6.07 0.56 24.15
C GLN A 163 5.63 1.96 23.73
N VAL A 164 5.46 2.24 22.43
CA VAL A 164 5.06 3.55 21.94
C VAL A 164 3.55 3.72 22.03
N ASP A 165 3.11 4.81 22.66
CA ASP A 165 1.73 5.29 22.54
C ASP A 165 1.59 6.00 21.17
N VAL A 166 1.28 5.20 20.13
CA VAL A 166 1.23 5.69 18.75
C VAL A 166 0.18 6.76 18.56
N ASP A 167 -0.95 6.66 19.25
CA ASP A 167 -2.02 7.66 19.12
C ASP A 167 -1.64 8.98 19.77
N ALA A 168 -1.07 8.97 20.95
CA ALA A 168 -0.65 10.19 21.63
C ALA A 168 0.59 10.83 20.99
N GLU A 169 1.68 10.06 20.81
CA GLU A 169 2.93 10.58 20.26
C GLU A 169 2.79 10.88 18.77
N GLY A 170 2.10 10.00 18.02
CA GLY A 170 1.84 10.18 16.60
C GLY A 170 1.03 11.43 16.35
N LYS A 171 -0.03 11.66 17.10
CA LYS A 171 -0.86 12.88 17.01
C LYS A 171 -0.06 14.14 17.30
N ALA A 172 0.78 14.12 18.34
CA ALA A 172 1.61 15.27 18.70
C ALA A 172 2.59 15.63 17.56
N LEU A 173 3.29 14.64 17.01
CA LEU A 173 4.21 14.83 15.88
C LEU A 173 3.48 15.18 14.57
N ARG A 174 2.32 14.58 14.30
CA ARG A 174 1.48 14.82 13.14
C ARG A 174 1.16 16.32 12.98
N TRP A 175 0.94 17.01 14.10
CA TRP A 175 0.56 18.42 14.17
C TRP A 175 1.69 19.35 14.61
N ASP A 176 2.94 18.85 14.69
CA ASP A 176 4.09 19.68 15.02
C ASP A 176 4.21 20.86 14.01
N PRO A 177 4.45 22.08 14.49
CA PRO A 177 4.62 23.27 13.63
C PRO A 177 5.65 23.10 12.50
N ALA A 178 6.66 22.26 12.69
CA ALA A 178 7.66 21.97 11.66
C ALA A 178 7.06 21.30 10.40
N PHE A 179 5.89 20.66 10.51
CA PHE A 179 5.20 20.05 9.39
C PHE A 179 4.02 20.88 8.86
N ALA A 180 3.75 22.06 9.46
CA ALA A 180 2.66 22.91 9.03
C ALA A 180 2.80 23.42 7.59
N PRO A 181 1.71 23.77 6.89
CA PRO A 181 0.31 23.59 7.31
C PRO A 181 -0.26 22.20 7.02
N ILE A 182 0.43 21.35 6.27
CA ILE A 182 -0.07 20.08 5.72
C ILE A 182 0.00 18.95 6.75
N GLY A 183 1.01 18.97 7.64
CA GLY A 183 1.35 17.88 8.55
C GLY A 183 1.99 16.67 7.83
N THR A 184 2.12 15.56 8.55
CA THR A 184 2.83 14.37 8.08
C THR A 184 2.21 13.09 8.64
N ASN A 185 2.44 11.94 8.00
CA ASN A 185 2.29 10.63 8.62
C ASN A 185 3.48 10.41 9.56
N VAL A 186 3.28 9.70 10.66
CA VAL A 186 4.34 9.43 11.64
C VAL A 186 4.57 7.94 11.75
N ASN A 187 5.81 7.51 11.55
CA ASN A 187 6.19 6.11 11.58
C ASN A 187 7.21 5.88 12.70
N PHE A 188 6.93 4.96 13.59
CA PHE A 188 7.85 4.50 14.62
C PHE A 188 8.48 3.19 14.18
N VAL A 189 9.82 3.11 14.25
CA VAL A 189 10.59 1.99 13.72
C VAL A 189 11.49 1.41 14.79
N HIS A 190 11.35 0.13 15.06
CA HIS A 190 12.30 -0.68 15.83
C HIS A 190 13.11 -1.56 14.90
N VAL A 191 14.44 -1.55 15.06
CA VAL A 191 15.37 -2.41 14.31
C VAL A 191 15.52 -3.73 15.08
N ALA A 192 14.85 -4.78 14.60
CA ALA A 192 14.89 -6.10 15.19
C ALA A 192 15.78 -7.08 14.38
N PRO A 193 16.21 -8.22 14.94
CA PRO A 193 17.01 -9.22 14.23
C PRO A 193 16.32 -9.79 12.98
N ASP A 194 14.99 -9.79 12.94
CA ASP A 194 14.18 -10.36 11.86
C ASP A 194 13.72 -9.31 10.83
N GLY A 195 14.01 -8.01 11.06
CA GLY A 195 13.66 -6.91 10.17
C GLY A 195 13.27 -5.65 10.92
N LEU A 196 12.65 -4.72 10.20
CA LEU A 196 12.14 -3.49 10.77
C LEU A 196 10.70 -3.70 11.26
N HIS A 197 10.43 -3.46 12.53
CA HIS A 197 9.07 -3.44 13.05
C HIS A 197 8.54 -2.01 13.01
N VAL A 198 7.37 -1.81 12.41
CA VAL A 198 6.84 -0.48 12.10
C VAL A 198 5.41 -0.33 12.62
N ARG A 199 5.15 0.80 13.27
CA ARG A 199 3.81 1.27 13.62
C ARG A 199 3.62 2.68 13.09
N THR A 200 2.44 2.95 12.52
CA THR A 200 2.18 4.21 11.81
C THR A 200 0.92 4.89 12.32
N PHE A 201 1.04 6.17 12.69
CA PHE A 201 -0.06 7.11 12.82
C PHE A 201 -0.30 7.77 11.47
N GLU A 202 -1.46 7.57 10.90
CA GLU A 202 -1.73 7.98 9.53
C GLU A 202 -2.55 9.27 9.45
N LYS A 203 -2.01 10.22 8.68
CA LYS A 203 -2.67 11.48 8.35
C LYS A 203 -3.94 11.22 7.52
N GLY A 204 -5.07 11.77 7.97
CA GLY A 204 -6.37 11.59 7.32
C GLY A 204 -7.22 10.52 7.99
N VAL A 205 -6.60 9.47 8.53
CA VAL A 205 -7.23 8.52 9.47
C VAL A 205 -7.22 9.12 10.89
N GLU A 206 -6.15 9.86 11.22
CA GLU A 206 -5.89 10.49 12.52
C GLU A 206 -5.84 9.47 13.67
N GLY A 207 -5.23 8.32 13.40
CA GLY A 207 -5.02 7.20 14.32
C GLY A 207 -4.01 6.19 13.79
N GLU A 208 -3.70 5.16 14.61
CA GLU A 208 -2.86 4.05 14.18
C GLU A 208 -3.55 3.22 13.10
N THR A 209 -2.83 2.88 12.02
CA THR A 209 -3.31 1.97 10.96
C THR A 209 -2.56 0.65 10.97
N LEU A 210 -3.17 -0.39 10.41
CA LEU A 210 -2.57 -1.74 10.36
C LEU A 210 -1.35 -1.80 9.45
N ALA A 211 -1.36 -1.04 8.35
CA ALA A 211 -0.22 -0.91 7.44
C ALA A 211 -0.37 0.30 6.52
N CYS A 212 0.67 1.13 6.44
CA CYS A 212 0.79 2.23 5.48
C CYS A 212 1.90 1.92 4.48
N GLY A 213 1.56 1.62 3.22
CA GLY A 213 2.54 1.19 2.21
C GLY A 213 3.62 2.23 1.92
N THR A 214 3.24 3.52 1.78
CA THR A 214 4.18 4.63 1.62
C THR A 214 5.02 4.86 2.87
N GLY A 215 4.44 4.61 4.06
CA GLY A 215 5.15 4.68 5.34
C GLY A 215 6.21 3.59 5.48
N LEU A 216 5.88 2.34 5.12
CA LEU A 216 6.86 1.24 5.10
C LEU A 216 7.99 1.53 4.11
N THR A 217 7.66 2.09 2.94
CA THR A 217 8.66 2.56 1.96
C THR A 217 9.57 3.61 2.59
N ALA A 218 9.01 4.62 3.24
CA ALA A 218 9.78 5.65 3.92
C ALA A 218 10.71 5.07 4.99
N CYS A 219 10.22 4.12 5.81
CA CYS A 219 11.01 3.46 6.85
C CYS A 219 12.21 2.70 6.28
N ALA A 220 12.04 1.99 5.15
CA ALA A 220 13.14 1.26 4.50
C ALA A 220 14.22 2.20 3.95
N LEU A 221 13.81 3.31 3.28
CA LEU A 221 14.75 4.30 2.75
C LEU A 221 15.53 5.00 3.87
N VAL A 222 14.84 5.37 4.95
CA VAL A 222 15.46 5.97 6.14
C VAL A 222 16.41 4.98 6.85
N ALA A 223 16.03 3.70 6.96
CA ALA A 223 16.90 2.68 7.54
C ALA A 223 18.20 2.54 6.74
N HIS A 224 18.11 2.56 5.41
CA HIS A 224 19.29 2.57 4.55
C HIS A 224 20.16 3.82 4.77
N HIS A 225 19.55 5.01 4.77
CA HIS A 225 20.23 6.30 5.02
C HIS A 225 20.93 6.32 6.38
N ALA A 226 20.30 5.77 7.41
CA ALA A 226 20.85 5.66 8.76
C ALA A 226 21.92 4.55 8.91
N GLY A 227 22.23 3.81 7.86
CA GLY A 227 23.23 2.73 7.88
C GLY A 227 22.77 1.47 8.60
N VAL A 228 21.45 1.24 8.74
CA VAL A 228 20.93 -0.01 9.30
C VAL A 228 21.30 -1.17 8.38
N PRO A 229 22.02 -2.21 8.89
CA PRO A 229 22.47 -3.30 8.06
C PRO A 229 21.31 -4.14 7.53
N THR A 230 21.49 -4.66 6.32
CA THR A 230 20.57 -5.59 5.68
C THR A 230 21.36 -6.66 4.92
N ALA A 231 20.76 -7.86 4.76
CA ALA A 231 21.41 -8.97 4.08
C ALA A 231 21.64 -8.69 2.57
N THR A 232 20.75 -7.91 1.97
CA THR A 232 20.84 -7.52 0.54
C THR A 232 20.77 -6.00 0.46
N PRO A 233 21.79 -5.30 -0.07
CA PRO A 233 21.76 -3.86 -0.22
C PRO A 233 20.48 -3.38 -0.93
N GLY A 234 19.83 -2.35 -0.39
CA GLY A 234 18.59 -1.83 -0.95
C GLY A 234 17.36 -2.74 -0.79
N ALA A 235 17.40 -3.74 0.11
CA ALA A 235 16.28 -4.62 0.40
C ALA A 235 16.04 -4.71 1.90
N TYR A 236 14.85 -4.29 2.34
CA TYR A 236 14.42 -4.34 3.73
C TYR A 236 13.14 -5.14 3.89
N ARG A 237 13.09 -5.98 4.91
CA ARG A 237 11.89 -6.68 5.36
C ARG A 237 11.28 -5.89 6.51
N LEU A 238 9.98 -5.62 6.43
CA LEU A 238 9.28 -4.78 7.40
C LEU A 238 8.04 -5.52 7.91
N ARG A 239 7.87 -5.50 9.22
CA ARG A 239 6.67 -6.00 9.88
C ARG A 239 5.75 -4.82 10.16
N ALA A 240 4.59 -4.79 9.50
CA ALA A 240 3.44 -3.99 9.90
C ALA A 240 2.70 -4.72 11.03
N ARG A 241 1.56 -4.23 11.48
CA ARG A 241 0.84 -4.85 12.63
C ARG A 241 0.48 -6.32 12.41
N GLN A 242 0.13 -6.73 11.20
CA GLN A 242 -0.36 -8.07 10.90
C GLN A 242 0.50 -8.85 9.92
N ASP A 243 1.09 -8.17 8.94
CA ASP A 243 1.78 -8.83 7.84
C ASP A 243 3.23 -8.35 7.68
N TRP A 244 4.02 -9.21 7.05
CA TRP A 244 5.34 -8.88 6.57
C TRP A 244 5.28 -8.37 5.14
N LEU A 245 5.97 -7.27 4.90
CA LEU A 245 6.19 -6.71 3.57
C LEU A 245 7.69 -6.57 3.32
N SER A 246 8.07 -6.31 2.09
CA SER A 246 9.44 -5.92 1.76
C SER A 246 9.47 -4.70 0.85
N VAL A 247 10.50 -3.89 1.02
CA VAL A 247 10.80 -2.76 0.15
C VAL A 247 12.16 -2.99 -0.47
N ASN A 248 12.22 -2.88 -1.79
CA ASN A 248 13.44 -2.99 -2.58
C ASN A 248 13.65 -1.70 -3.36
N PHE A 249 14.89 -1.26 -3.49
CA PHE A 249 15.24 -0.06 -4.25
C PHE A 249 16.71 -0.09 -4.68
N THR A 250 17.05 0.75 -5.65
CA THR A 250 18.42 1.02 -6.07
C THR A 250 18.87 2.33 -5.41
N PRO A 251 19.83 2.29 -4.46
CA PRO A 251 20.39 3.50 -3.88
C PRO A 251 21.33 4.17 -4.88
N GLY A 252 21.17 5.47 -5.09
CA GLY A 252 22.02 6.32 -5.91
C GLY A 252 22.81 7.33 -5.08
N ALA A 253 23.55 8.20 -5.75
CA ALA A 253 24.20 9.35 -5.10
C ALA A 253 23.15 10.38 -4.63
N ASP A 254 23.56 11.26 -3.70
CA ASP A 254 22.76 12.40 -3.22
C ASP A 254 21.36 12.00 -2.70
N GLU A 255 21.30 10.88 -1.96
CA GLU A 255 20.04 10.36 -1.39
C GLU A 255 18.92 10.17 -2.43
N LYS A 256 19.28 9.78 -3.62
CA LYS A 256 18.35 9.40 -4.67
C LYS A 256 18.10 7.90 -4.60
N PHE A 257 16.82 7.51 -4.57
CA PHE A 257 16.36 6.12 -4.55
C PHE A 257 15.49 5.89 -5.77
N THR A 258 15.92 4.97 -6.63
CA THR A 258 15.20 4.60 -7.85
C THR A 258 14.79 3.14 -7.78
N ASP A 259 13.91 2.74 -8.70
CA ASP A 259 13.39 1.37 -8.74
C ASP A 259 12.83 0.92 -7.40
N VAL A 260 12.07 1.81 -6.77
CA VAL A 260 11.46 1.57 -5.46
C VAL A 260 10.23 0.67 -5.66
N TYR A 261 10.24 -0.48 -4.99
CA TYR A 261 9.16 -1.46 -5.05
C TYR A 261 8.71 -1.84 -3.64
N LEU A 262 7.39 -1.90 -3.47
CA LEU A 262 6.74 -2.46 -2.28
C LEU A 262 6.16 -3.83 -2.63
N THR A 263 6.57 -4.86 -1.90
CA THR A 263 6.10 -6.24 -2.07
C THR A 263 5.35 -6.70 -0.83
N GLY A 264 4.22 -7.33 -1.01
CA GLY A 264 3.43 -7.85 0.09
C GLY A 264 2.26 -8.72 -0.34
N PRO A 265 1.50 -9.25 0.63
CA PRO A 265 0.38 -10.13 0.34
C PRO A 265 -0.83 -9.38 -0.20
N ALA A 266 -1.64 -10.12 -0.96
CA ALA A 266 -3.04 -9.82 -1.25
C ALA A 266 -3.83 -11.14 -1.17
N ARG A 267 -5.04 -11.10 -0.59
CA ARG A 267 -5.89 -12.28 -0.37
C ARG A 267 -7.29 -12.01 -0.87
N LEU A 268 -7.90 -12.99 -1.54
CA LEU A 268 -9.35 -13.05 -1.70
C LEU A 268 -9.94 -13.58 -0.40
N VAL A 269 -10.80 -12.80 0.24
CA VAL A 269 -11.41 -13.13 1.54
C VAL A 269 -12.78 -13.75 1.34
N GLU A 270 -13.63 -13.09 0.55
CA GLU A 270 -15.04 -13.50 0.34
C GLU A 270 -15.53 -13.14 -1.06
N ILE A 271 -16.57 -13.82 -1.51
CA ILE A 271 -17.30 -13.56 -2.76
C ILE A 271 -18.81 -13.50 -2.41
N HIS A 272 -19.49 -12.44 -2.86
CA HIS A 272 -20.91 -12.17 -2.58
C HIS A 272 -21.74 -11.95 -3.82
#